data_421a6e23bd42706758c0282d711da79d
#
_entry.id   421a6e23bd42706758c0282d711da79d
#
_cell.length_a   1.000
_cell.length_b   1.000
_cell.length_c   1.000
_cell.angle_alpha   90.00
_cell.angle_beta   90.00
_cell.angle_gamma   90.00
#
_symmetry.space_group_name_H-M   'P 1'
#
loop_
_entity.id
_entity.type
_entity.pdbx_description
1 polymer ?
#
loop_
_entity_poly.entity_id
_entity_poly.type
_entity_poly.pdbx_seq_one_letter_code
_entity_poly.pdbx_strand_id
1 'polypeptide(L)'
;FLTELDRFDIVIDVRSPAEFALDHIPGAVNYPVLNNEERAQIGTLYKQVSPFAAKKLGAALVSRNIANHLESHLLDFPREWRPLIYCWRGGERSGAFTHILNRIGWKAMQLEGGYQGFRRTVIDGLERSANQFSFQVICGMTGSGKTRVLQEIGALGAQILDLEGLAVH
;
A
#
# COMPACT_ATOMS: atom_id res chain seq x y z
N PHE A 1 -1.32 14.73 -3.28
CA PHE A 1 -1.79 13.36 -2.97
C PHE A 1 -1.28 12.85 -1.62
N LEU A 2 0.03 12.89 -1.34
CA LEU A 2 0.58 12.43 -0.04
C LEU A 2 0.03 13.24 1.13
N THR A 3 -0.13 14.54 0.99
CA THR A 3 -0.77 15.43 1.98
C THR A 3 -2.26 15.17 2.21
N GLU A 4 -2.91 14.44 1.32
CA GLU A 4 -4.32 14.06 1.49
C GLU A 4 -4.48 12.78 2.30
N LEU A 5 -3.43 11.95 2.42
CA LEU A 5 -3.45 10.77 3.28
C LEU A 5 -3.57 11.13 4.77
N ASP A 6 -3.07 12.30 5.18
CA ASP A 6 -3.15 12.81 6.56
C ASP A 6 -4.60 13.08 7.02
N ARG A 7 -5.58 13.04 6.11
CA ARG A 7 -7.01 13.15 6.45
C ARG A 7 -7.60 11.87 7.02
N PHE A 8 -6.89 10.76 6.88
CA PHE A 8 -7.31 9.44 7.31
C PHE A 8 -6.55 9.00 8.55
N ASP A 9 -7.24 8.31 9.43
CA ASP A 9 -6.64 7.84 10.67
C ASP A 9 -5.74 6.63 10.42
N ILE A 10 -5.97 5.90 9.32
CA ILE A 10 -5.20 4.73 8.90
C ILE A 10 -5.37 4.47 7.40
N VAL A 11 -4.34 3.92 6.77
CA VAL A 11 -4.38 3.40 5.40
C VAL A 11 -4.31 1.88 5.44
N ILE A 12 -5.29 1.21 4.86
CA ILE A 12 -5.45 -0.24 4.89
C ILE A 12 -5.25 -0.84 3.50
N ASP A 13 -4.26 -1.70 3.38
CA ASP A 13 -4.05 -2.55 2.20
C ASP A 13 -4.79 -3.87 2.36
N VAL A 14 -5.76 -4.13 1.51
CA VAL A 14 -6.52 -5.39 1.53
C VAL A 14 -6.02 -6.41 0.51
N ARG A 15 -4.85 -6.18 -0.10
CA ARG A 15 -4.18 -7.15 -0.97
C ARG A 15 -3.62 -8.31 -0.15
N SER A 16 -3.23 -9.38 -0.85
CA SER A 16 -2.59 -10.52 -0.17
C SER A 16 -1.26 -10.11 0.49
N PRO A 17 -0.82 -10.85 1.53
CA PRO A 17 0.44 -10.56 2.22
C PRO A 17 1.65 -10.48 1.26
N ALA A 18 1.72 -11.32 0.24
CA ALA A 18 2.80 -11.27 -0.74
C ALA A 18 2.74 -10.02 -1.63
N GLU A 19 1.53 -9.57 -2.00
CA GLU A 19 1.37 -8.30 -2.74
C GLU A 19 1.81 -7.10 -1.87
N PHE A 20 1.51 -7.13 -0.58
CA PHE A 20 1.92 -6.09 0.39
C PHE A 20 3.42 -6.08 0.64
N ALA A 21 4.01 -7.27 0.87
CA ALA A 21 5.45 -7.40 1.12
C ALA A 21 6.32 -6.95 -0.05
N LEU A 22 5.81 -7.12 -1.29
CA LEU A 22 6.53 -6.68 -2.49
C LEU A 22 6.62 -5.16 -2.56
N ASP A 23 5.53 -4.46 -2.32
CA ASP A 23 5.46 -2.99 -2.28
C ASP A 23 4.09 -2.53 -1.78
N HIS A 24 4.01 -1.41 -1.04
CA HIS A 24 2.77 -0.87 -0.49
C HIS A 24 2.84 0.66 -0.28
N ILE A 25 1.72 1.29 0.00
CA ILE A 25 1.69 2.72 0.35
C ILE A 25 2.39 2.89 1.72
N PRO A 26 3.38 3.78 1.86
CA PRO A 26 4.09 4.00 3.10
C PRO A 26 3.14 4.23 4.28
N GLY A 27 3.38 3.53 5.39
CA GLY A 27 2.54 3.61 6.60
C GLY A 27 1.22 2.82 6.53
N ALA A 28 0.93 2.13 5.43
CA ALA A 28 -0.24 1.26 5.35
C ALA A 28 -0.08 0.00 6.21
N VAL A 29 -1.21 -0.46 6.78
CA VAL A 29 -1.31 -1.77 7.43
C VAL A 29 -1.95 -2.79 6.49
N ASN A 30 -1.56 -4.05 6.58
CA ASN A 30 -2.14 -5.10 5.74
C ASN A 30 -3.26 -5.85 6.46
N TYR A 31 -4.49 -5.70 5.97
CA TYR A 31 -5.66 -6.51 6.36
C TYR A 31 -6.17 -7.27 5.14
N PRO A 32 -5.51 -8.37 4.75
CA PRO A 32 -5.76 -9.06 3.50
C PRO A 32 -7.15 -9.69 3.48
N VAL A 33 -7.96 -9.34 2.49
CA VAL A 33 -9.27 -10.00 2.27
C VAL A 33 -9.16 -11.32 1.52
N LEU A 34 -7.97 -11.66 1.04
CA LEU A 34 -7.57 -12.96 0.53
C LEU A 34 -6.11 -13.20 0.95
N ASN A 35 -5.80 -14.34 1.53
CA ASN A 35 -4.42 -14.76 1.74
C ASN A 35 -3.75 -15.12 0.40
N ASN A 36 -2.47 -15.51 0.42
CA ASN A 36 -1.73 -15.80 -0.81
C ASN A 36 -2.30 -16.98 -1.60
N GLU A 37 -2.70 -18.02 -0.91
CA GLU A 37 -3.26 -19.24 -1.50
C GLU A 37 -4.64 -18.98 -2.09
N GLU A 38 -5.53 -18.34 -1.33
CA GLU A 38 -6.85 -17.92 -1.78
C GLU A 38 -6.77 -16.99 -3.00
N ARG A 39 -5.81 -16.05 -2.97
CA ARG A 39 -5.57 -15.13 -4.08
C ARG A 39 -5.13 -15.87 -5.35
N ALA A 40 -4.24 -16.86 -5.22
CA ALA A 40 -3.79 -17.71 -6.33
C ALA A 40 -4.94 -18.58 -6.86
N GLN A 41 -5.71 -19.21 -5.96
CA GLN A 41 -6.86 -20.04 -6.30
C GLN A 41 -7.91 -19.26 -7.10
N ILE A 42 -8.31 -18.06 -6.61
CA ILE A 42 -9.29 -17.21 -7.31
C ILE A 42 -8.74 -16.77 -8.67
N GLY A 43 -7.45 -16.41 -8.76
CA GLY A 43 -6.81 -16.02 -10.01
C GLY A 43 -6.83 -17.14 -11.05
N THR A 44 -6.54 -18.37 -10.63
CA THR A 44 -6.59 -19.57 -11.49
C THR A 44 -8.02 -19.86 -11.94
N LEU A 45 -8.97 -19.87 -11.01
CA LEU A 45 -10.38 -20.11 -11.30
C LEU A 45 -10.95 -19.09 -12.30
N TYR A 46 -10.55 -17.82 -12.14
CA TYR A 46 -10.97 -16.74 -13.04
C TYR A 46 -10.48 -16.94 -14.48
N LYS A 47 -9.20 -17.36 -14.64
CA LYS A 47 -8.56 -17.53 -15.95
C LYS A 47 -8.91 -18.84 -16.64
N GLN A 48 -9.01 -19.95 -15.89
CA GLN A 48 -9.05 -21.29 -16.44
C GLN A 48 -10.46 -21.92 -16.43
N VAL A 49 -11.38 -21.42 -15.59
CA VAL A 49 -12.70 -22.03 -15.43
C VAL A 49 -13.81 -21.03 -15.79
N SER A 50 -14.06 -20.06 -14.92
CA SER A 50 -15.16 -19.11 -15.11
C SER A 50 -14.98 -17.86 -14.22
N PRO A 51 -15.10 -16.64 -14.80
CA PRO A 51 -15.17 -15.43 -14.01
C PRO A 51 -16.30 -15.44 -12.96
N PHE A 52 -17.43 -16.03 -13.28
CA PHE A 52 -18.56 -16.11 -12.35
C PHE A 52 -18.31 -17.09 -11.20
N ALA A 53 -17.68 -18.24 -11.45
CA ALA A 53 -17.27 -19.17 -10.41
C ALA A 53 -16.24 -18.53 -9.46
N ALA A 54 -15.25 -17.82 -10.02
CA ALA A 54 -14.26 -17.07 -9.25
C ALA A 54 -14.91 -15.98 -8.39
N LYS A 55 -15.90 -15.24 -8.91
CA LYS A 55 -16.64 -14.23 -8.15
C LYS A 55 -17.41 -14.84 -6.97
N LYS A 56 -18.09 -15.97 -7.18
CA LYS A 56 -18.84 -16.64 -6.09
C LYS A 56 -17.92 -17.08 -4.96
N LEU A 57 -16.84 -17.80 -5.29
CA LEU A 57 -15.88 -18.25 -4.27
C LEU A 57 -15.15 -17.07 -3.65
N GLY A 58 -14.74 -16.09 -4.45
CA GLY A 58 -14.08 -14.88 -3.99
C GLY A 58 -14.94 -14.09 -3.00
N ALA A 59 -16.23 -13.93 -3.29
CA ALA A 59 -17.15 -13.25 -2.37
C ALA A 59 -17.24 -13.97 -1.02
N ALA A 60 -17.32 -15.30 -1.00
CA ALA A 60 -17.38 -16.08 0.23
C ALA A 60 -16.10 -15.94 1.07
N LEU A 61 -14.92 -16.04 0.44
CA LEU A 61 -13.63 -15.90 1.11
C LEU A 61 -13.41 -14.47 1.63
N VAL A 62 -13.65 -13.47 0.79
CA VAL A 62 -13.54 -12.06 1.15
C VAL A 62 -14.44 -11.72 2.34
N SER A 63 -15.70 -12.16 2.34
CA SER A 63 -16.62 -11.90 3.44
C SER A 63 -16.15 -12.53 4.74
N ARG A 64 -15.64 -13.76 4.71
CA ARG A 64 -15.09 -14.44 5.88
C ARG A 64 -13.88 -13.69 6.45
N ASN A 65 -12.94 -13.31 5.58
CA ASN A 65 -11.74 -12.63 6.01
C ASN A 65 -12.02 -11.21 6.52
N ILE A 66 -13.01 -10.51 5.97
CA ILE A 66 -13.48 -9.24 6.52
C ILE A 66 -14.06 -9.42 7.92
N ALA A 67 -14.89 -10.44 8.14
CA ALA A 67 -15.43 -10.75 9.47
C ALA A 67 -14.32 -11.02 10.49
N ASN A 68 -13.31 -11.81 10.12
CA ASN A 68 -12.15 -12.07 10.97
C ASN A 68 -11.39 -10.79 11.33
N HIS A 69 -11.18 -9.86 10.36
CA HIS A 69 -10.53 -8.59 10.65
C HIS A 69 -11.37 -7.70 11.57
N LEU A 70 -12.68 -7.67 11.38
CA LEU A 70 -13.59 -6.94 12.29
C LEU A 70 -13.44 -7.42 13.72
N GLU A 71 -13.53 -8.73 13.93
CA GLU A 71 -13.46 -9.34 15.27
C GLU A 71 -12.08 -9.16 15.93
N SER A 72 -11.00 -9.29 15.13
CA SER A 72 -9.64 -9.33 15.69
C SER A 72 -9.00 -7.95 15.85
N HIS A 73 -9.42 -6.95 15.09
CA HIS A 73 -8.65 -5.71 14.96
C HIS A 73 -9.48 -4.42 14.99
N LEU A 74 -10.79 -4.47 14.72
CA LEU A 74 -11.53 -3.24 14.40
C LEU A 74 -12.61 -2.86 15.45
N LEU A 75 -12.96 -3.75 16.38
CA LEU A 75 -14.08 -3.52 17.32
C LEU A 75 -13.87 -2.31 18.24
N ASP A 76 -12.62 -1.98 18.56
CA ASP A 76 -12.29 -0.92 19.52
C ASP A 76 -12.21 0.49 18.88
N PHE A 77 -12.35 0.60 17.55
CA PHE A 77 -12.28 1.90 16.87
C PHE A 77 -13.54 2.73 17.11
N PRO A 78 -13.39 4.05 17.39
CA PRO A 78 -14.52 4.94 17.63
C PRO A 78 -15.33 5.16 16.35
N ARG A 79 -16.56 5.67 16.52
CA ARG A 79 -17.48 5.93 15.39
C ARG A 79 -16.92 6.92 14.36
N GLU A 80 -16.09 7.84 14.81
CA GLU A 80 -15.48 8.89 13.99
C GLU A 80 -14.33 8.39 13.13
N TRP A 81 -13.89 7.15 13.30
CA TRP A 81 -12.76 6.53 12.59
C TRP A 81 -12.94 6.59 11.06
N ARG A 82 -11.89 7.03 10.37
CA ARG A 82 -11.85 7.30 8.94
C ARG A 82 -10.73 6.51 8.26
N PRO A 83 -10.91 5.23 8.00
CA PRO A 83 -9.91 4.44 7.28
C PRO A 83 -9.97 4.72 5.76
N LEU A 84 -8.80 4.76 5.13
CA LEU A 84 -8.64 4.70 3.67
C LEU A 84 -8.28 3.26 3.28
N ILE A 85 -9.08 2.67 2.39
CA ILE A 85 -8.91 1.26 2.01
C ILE A 85 -8.51 1.16 0.54
N TYR A 86 -7.52 0.34 0.24
CA TYR A 86 -7.14 0.10 -1.15
C TYR A 86 -6.84 -1.37 -1.45
N CYS A 87 -6.98 -1.72 -2.72
CA CYS A 87 -6.46 -2.94 -3.33
C CYS A 87 -5.65 -2.58 -4.57
N TRP A 88 -5.41 -3.52 -5.47
CA TRP A 88 -4.57 -3.27 -6.65
C TRP A 88 -5.08 -2.13 -7.56
N ARG A 89 -6.39 -2.10 -7.88
CA ARG A 89 -7.02 -1.12 -8.78
C ARG A 89 -8.19 -0.35 -8.17
N GLY A 90 -8.42 -0.46 -6.87
CA GLY A 90 -9.61 0.13 -6.25
C GLY A 90 -10.93 -0.53 -6.67
N GLY A 91 -10.91 -1.87 -6.90
CA GLY A 91 -12.08 -2.63 -7.34
C GLY A 91 -12.75 -3.42 -6.21
N GLU A 92 -13.24 -4.62 -6.54
CA GLU A 92 -14.12 -5.45 -5.70
C GLU A 92 -13.57 -5.72 -4.28
N ARG A 93 -12.28 -6.01 -4.11
CA ARG A 93 -11.68 -6.35 -2.81
C ARG A 93 -11.79 -5.19 -1.81
N SER A 94 -11.30 -4.02 -2.19
CA SER A 94 -11.40 -2.82 -1.34
C SER A 94 -12.81 -2.30 -1.24
N GLY A 95 -13.61 -2.39 -2.32
CA GLY A 95 -15.01 -1.99 -2.31
C GLY A 95 -15.84 -2.79 -1.31
N ALA A 96 -15.68 -4.12 -1.24
CA ALA A 96 -16.38 -4.97 -0.29
C ALA A 96 -16.05 -4.59 1.17
N PHE A 97 -14.76 -4.39 1.47
CA PHE A 97 -14.33 -3.99 2.81
C PHE A 97 -14.89 -2.61 3.19
N THR A 98 -14.71 -1.62 2.32
CA THR A 98 -15.24 -0.26 2.51
C THR A 98 -16.76 -0.26 2.71
N HIS A 99 -17.49 -1.07 1.91
CA HIS A 99 -18.93 -1.17 2.02
C HIS A 99 -19.36 -1.64 3.42
N ILE A 100 -18.74 -2.70 3.93
CA ILE A 100 -19.07 -3.26 5.26
C ILE A 100 -18.76 -2.23 6.36
N LEU A 101 -17.60 -1.57 6.33
CA LEU A 101 -17.25 -0.56 7.32
C LEU A 101 -18.24 0.61 7.33
N ASN A 102 -18.65 1.07 6.16
CA ASN A 102 -19.65 2.13 6.04
C ASN A 102 -21.04 1.70 6.53
N ARG A 103 -21.40 0.41 6.36
CA ARG A 103 -22.67 -0.13 6.90
C ARG A 103 -22.68 -0.22 8.42
N ILE A 104 -21.52 -0.37 9.06
CA ILE A 104 -21.36 -0.28 10.51
C ILE A 104 -21.54 1.16 11.00
N GLY A 105 -21.16 2.14 10.17
CA GLY A 105 -21.31 3.56 10.47
C GLY A 105 -20.00 4.35 10.53
N TRP A 106 -18.85 3.70 10.24
CA TRP A 106 -17.57 4.39 10.07
C TRP A 106 -17.53 5.19 8.76
N LYS A 107 -16.60 6.13 8.65
CA LYS A 107 -16.43 6.96 7.45
C LYS A 107 -15.30 6.41 6.57
N ALA A 108 -15.43 5.15 6.17
CA ALA A 108 -14.44 4.48 5.36
C ALA A 108 -14.45 5.00 3.91
N MET A 109 -13.29 5.23 3.34
CA MET A 109 -13.13 5.62 1.94
C MET A 109 -12.30 4.60 1.17
N GLN A 110 -12.65 4.43 -0.10
CA GLN A 110 -11.90 3.58 -1.02
C GLN A 110 -10.98 4.46 -1.86
N LEU A 111 -9.69 4.09 -1.95
CA LEU A 111 -8.73 4.78 -2.80
C LEU A 111 -9.04 4.48 -4.27
N GLU A 112 -9.41 5.51 -5.01
CA GLU A 112 -9.63 5.43 -6.45
C GLU A 112 -8.33 5.04 -7.18
N GLY A 113 -8.43 4.12 -8.14
CA GLY A 113 -7.27 3.56 -8.83
C GLY A 113 -6.40 2.63 -7.99
N GLY A 114 -6.62 2.56 -6.68
CA GLY A 114 -5.90 1.71 -5.72
C GLY A 114 -4.40 1.92 -5.73
N TYR A 115 -3.63 0.87 -5.38
CA TYR A 115 -2.17 0.90 -5.37
C TYR A 115 -1.57 1.27 -6.73
N GLN A 116 -2.16 0.78 -7.82
CA GLN A 116 -1.67 1.09 -9.17
C GLN A 116 -1.79 2.60 -9.49
N GLY A 117 -2.90 3.23 -9.09
CA GLY A 117 -3.10 4.67 -9.23
C GLY A 117 -2.09 5.46 -8.40
N PHE A 118 -1.91 5.07 -7.13
CA PHE A 118 -0.90 5.65 -6.25
C PHE A 118 0.50 5.60 -6.88
N ARG A 119 0.93 4.41 -7.32
CA ARG A 119 2.25 4.22 -7.91
C ARG A 119 2.48 5.11 -9.14
N ARG A 120 1.48 5.25 -10.01
CA ARG A 120 1.57 6.18 -11.17
C ARG A 120 1.76 7.62 -10.72
N THR A 121 0.97 8.07 -9.74
CA THR A 121 1.08 9.44 -9.20
C THR A 121 2.47 9.70 -8.60
N VAL A 122 3.07 8.70 -7.92
CA VAL A 122 4.43 8.81 -7.39
C VAL A 122 5.46 8.90 -8.52
N ILE A 123 5.38 8.04 -9.54
CA ILE A 123 6.28 8.06 -10.69
C ILE A 123 6.19 9.42 -11.41
N ASP A 124 4.99 9.88 -11.74
CA ASP A 124 4.76 11.17 -12.39
C ASP A 124 5.25 12.35 -11.53
N GLY A 125 5.13 12.20 -10.19
CA GLY A 125 5.64 13.17 -9.23
C GLY A 125 7.16 13.24 -9.23
N LEU A 126 7.83 12.10 -9.21
CA LEU A 126 9.29 12.00 -9.25
C LEU A 126 9.85 12.59 -10.55
N GLU A 127 9.28 12.26 -11.71
CA GLU A 127 9.71 12.80 -13.00
C GLU A 127 9.60 14.33 -13.05
N ARG A 128 8.51 14.89 -12.51
CA ARG A 128 8.31 16.34 -12.46
C ARG A 128 9.22 17.04 -11.45
N SER A 129 9.50 16.38 -10.32
CA SER A 129 10.28 16.97 -9.23
C SER A 129 11.79 16.87 -9.47
N ALA A 130 12.27 15.89 -10.23
CA ALA A 130 13.70 15.67 -10.46
C ALA A 130 14.43 16.94 -10.95
N ASN A 131 13.79 17.72 -11.81
CA ASN A 131 14.34 18.97 -12.35
C ASN A 131 14.28 20.16 -11.36
N GLN A 132 13.66 20.00 -10.20
CA GLN A 132 13.55 21.06 -9.18
C GLN A 132 14.66 20.97 -8.13
N PHE A 133 15.43 19.90 -8.14
CA PHE A 133 16.52 19.68 -7.19
C PHE A 133 17.88 19.85 -7.86
N SER A 134 18.83 20.40 -7.11
CA SER A 134 20.24 20.42 -7.48
C SER A 134 20.95 19.28 -6.75
N PHE A 135 21.42 18.29 -7.49
CA PHE A 135 22.12 17.14 -6.91
C PHE A 135 23.62 17.32 -6.97
N GLN A 136 24.28 17.06 -5.84
CA GLN A 136 25.73 16.91 -5.75
C GLN A 136 26.06 15.43 -5.58
N VAL A 137 26.77 14.84 -6.52
CA VAL A 137 27.05 13.41 -6.54
C VAL A 137 28.43 13.12 -5.94
N ILE A 138 28.48 12.29 -4.89
CA ILE A 138 29.74 11.81 -4.30
C ILE A 138 30.16 10.55 -5.06
N CYS A 139 31.24 10.64 -5.82
CA CYS A 139 31.83 9.54 -6.58
C CYS A 139 33.17 9.07 -6.00
N GLY A 140 33.48 7.80 -6.17
CA GLY A 140 34.75 7.22 -5.76
C GLY A 140 34.77 5.68 -5.84
N MET A 141 35.94 5.10 -5.74
CA MET A 141 36.13 3.65 -5.77
C MET A 141 35.46 2.95 -4.58
N THR A 142 35.20 1.65 -4.68
CA THR A 142 34.73 0.84 -3.57
C THR A 142 35.72 0.94 -2.38
N GLY A 143 35.20 1.13 -1.17
CA GLY A 143 36.03 1.28 0.03
C GLY A 143 36.64 2.68 0.27
N SER A 144 36.34 3.67 -0.60
CA SER A 144 36.87 5.04 -0.44
C SER A 144 36.18 5.89 0.64
N GLY A 145 35.23 5.34 1.39
CA GLY A 145 34.53 6.03 2.47
C GLY A 145 33.40 6.94 2.06
N LYS A 146 32.84 6.81 0.84
CA LYS A 146 31.73 7.62 0.33
C LYS A 146 30.53 7.66 1.29
N THR A 147 30.09 6.49 1.75
CA THR A 147 28.94 6.36 2.65
C THR A 147 29.17 7.10 3.96
N ARG A 148 30.39 7.03 4.51
CA ARG A 148 30.75 7.76 5.72
C ARG A 148 30.73 9.28 5.51
N VAL A 149 31.26 9.76 4.39
CA VAL A 149 31.22 11.19 4.04
C VAL A 149 29.74 11.64 3.88
N LEU A 150 28.90 10.83 3.24
CA LEU A 150 27.47 11.13 3.09
C LEU A 150 26.77 11.24 4.45
N GLN A 151 27.06 10.32 5.38
CA GLN A 151 26.51 10.34 6.73
C GLN A 151 26.94 11.57 7.53
N GLU A 152 28.22 11.96 7.46
CA GLU A 152 28.72 13.16 8.12
C GLU A 152 28.07 14.44 7.55
N ILE A 153 27.92 14.53 6.25
CA ILE A 153 27.21 15.65 5.59
C ILE A 153 25.75 15.71 6.06
N GLY A 154 25.09 14.57 6.21
CA GLY A 154 23.74 14.48 6.78
C GLY A 154 23.68 14.94 8.24
N ALA A 155 24.66 14.56 9.05
CA ALA A 155 24.76 14.99 10.43
C ALA A 155 24.99 16.52 10.58
N LEU A 156 25.58 17.16 9.58
CA LEU A 156 25.71 18.61 9.48
C LEU A 156 24.44 19.32 8.99
N GLY A 157 23.33 18.59 8.76
CA GLY A 157 22.03 19.15 8.41
C GLY A 157 21.74 19.24 6.91
N ALA A 158 22.58 18.69 6.05
CA ALA A 158 22.29 18.62 4.61
C ALA A 158 21.27 17.50 4.33
N GLN A 159 20.44 17.69 3.28
CA GLN A 159 19.61 16.63 2.76
C GLN A 159 20.48 15.63 1.99
N ILE A 160 20.42 14.36 2.40
CA ILE A 160 21.18 13.28 1.76
C ILE A 160 20.25 12.30 1.07
N LEU A 161 20.72 11.68 -0.01
CA LEU A 161 20.07 10.59 -0.72
C LEU A 161 21.05 9.40 -0.77
N ASP A 162 20.86 8.45 0.15
CA ASP A 162 21.65 7.23 0.21
C ASP A 162 21.05 6.18 -0.72
N LEU A 163 21.57 6.10 -1.93
CA LEU A 163 21.07 5.17 -2.95
C LEU A 163 21.33 3.70 -2.60
N GLU A 164 22.43 3.40 -1.90
CA GLU A 164 22.76 2.04 -1.47
C GLU A 164 21.79 1.59 -0.36
N GLY A 165 21.54 2.46 0.63
CA GLY A 165 20.60 2.21 1.70
C GLY A 165 19.15 2.10 1.21
N LEU A 166 18.72 2.93 0.25
CA LEU A 166 17.39 2.86 -0.34
C LEU A 166 17.17 1.61 -1.20
N ALA A 167 18.21 1.10 -1.86
CA ALA A 167 18.17 -0.12 -2.66
C ALA A 167 18.23 -1.41 -1.80
N VAL A 168 18.43 -1.28 -0.49
CA VAL A 168 18.60 -2.41 0.45
C VAL A 168 19.72 -3.36 -0.01
N HIS A 169 20.84 -2.78 -0.44
CA HIS A 169 22.07 -3.49 -0.85
C HIS A 169 23.10 -3.51 0.27
#